data_b0bf8bc47ed2978711e9ed5beb98124c
#
_entry.id   b0bf8bc47ed2978711e9ed5beb98124c
#
_cell.length_a   1.000
_cell.length_b   1.000
_cell.length_c   1.000
_cell.angle_alpha   90.00
_cell.angle_beta   90.00
_cell.angle_gamma   90.00
#
_symmetry.space_group_name_H-M   'P 1'
#
loop_
_entity.id
_entity.type
_entity.pdbx_description
1 polymer ?
#
loop_
_entity_poly.entity_id
_entity_poly.type
_entity_poly.pdbx_seq_one_letter_code
_entity_poly.pdbx_strand_id
1 'polypeptide(L)'
;SSIGEGKTSTYSISLNWENPIVEKTLSLALTEDTLKNQRWLSNFAELEDKVDFLLIYGSIIHSPKEANDIDILGLTNKNKFLEIEESIKKIQKTQIKKIHALNFTPAEFKGELEKPNKVFIDAIKNGIILFGQEKFIKFIKSIPRK
;
A
#
# COMPACT_ATOMS: atom_id res chain seq x y z
N SER A 1 16.96 13.22 14.45
CA SER A 1 17.14 13.75 15.81
C SER A 1 16.78 12.71 16.86
N SER A 2 17.45 12.71 17.96
CA SER A 2 17.11 11.82 19.07
C SER A 2 16.01 12.44 19.91
N ILE A 3 15.07 11.61 20.35
CA ILE A 3 14.03 11.98 21.29
C ILE A 3 14.07 11.00 22.46
N GLY A 4 13.89 11.53 23.68
CA GLY A 4 13.98 10.76 24.91
C GLY A 4 15.32 10.94 25.59
N GLU A 5 15.29 10.85 26.88
CA GLU A 5 16.45 10.96 27.73
C GLU A 5 16.63 9.68 28.53
N GLY A 6 17.85 9.42 28.97
CA GLY A 6 18.18 8.27 29.77
C GLY A 6 18.91 7.19 29.02
N LYS A 7 18.80 5.95 29.49
CA LYS A 7 19.58 4.81 28.98
C LYS A 7 19.16 4.35 27.61
N THR A 8 17.93 4.65 27.20
CA THR A 8 17.41 4.34 25.87
C THR A 8 17.00 5.64 25.18
N SER A 9 17.63 5.94 24.07
CA SER A 9 17.22 7.05 23.22
C SER A 9 16.47 6.51 22.03
N THR A 10 15.33 7.11 21.73
CA THR A 10 14.59 6.87 20.51
C THR A 10 14.99 7.92 19.48
N TYR A 11 15.16 7.48 18.25
CA TYR A 11 15.44 8.37 17.14
C TYR A 11 14.18 8.59 16.33
N SER A 12 13.86 9.85 16.13
CA SER A 12 12.79 10.26 15.23
C SER A 12 13.42 10.61 13.89
N ILE A 13 12.97 9.96 12.82
CA ILE A 13 13.40 10.26 11.46
C ILE A 13 12.34 11.14 10.81
N SER A 14 12.73 12.38 10.53
CA SER A 14 11.92 13.32 9.81
C SER A 14 12.41 13.34 8.36
N LEU A 15 11.50 13.10 7.41
CA LEU A 15 11.83 13.07 6.00
C LEU A 15 11.84 14.47 5.41
N ASN A 16 12.93 14.81 4.74
CA ASN A 16 13.01 16.07 3.99
C ASN A 16 12.41 15.87 2.59
N TRP A 17 11.10 16.07 2.50
CA TRP A 17 10.36 15.89 1.26
C TRP A 17 10.75 16.87 0.14
N GLU A 18 11.42 17.96 0.49
CA GLU A 18 11.89 18.94 -0.50
C GLU A 18 13.10 18.42 -1.28
N ASN A 19 13.80 17.43 -0.71
CA ASN A 19 14.94 16.83 -1.39
C ASN A 19 14.45 15.70 -2.32
N PRO A 20 14.62 15.83 -3.65
CA PRO A 20 14.19 14.79 -4.59
C PRO A 20 14.81 13.41 -4.35
N ILE A 21 16.00 13.36 -3.74
CA ILE A 21 16.67 12.10 -3.41
C ILE A 21 15.87 11.30 -2.39
N VAL A 22 15.23 11.96 -1.44
CA VAL A 22 14.40 11.29 -0.42
C VAL A 22 13.26 10.52 -1.08
N GLU A 23 12.54 11.15 -1.98
CA GLU A 23 11.43 10.53 -2.71
C GLU A 23 11.90 9.34 -3.54
N LYS A 24 13.00 9.50 -4.26
CA LYS A 24 13.58 8.44 -5.09
C LYS A 24 14.11 7.27 -4.25
N THR A 25 14.73 7.55 -3.12
CA THR A 25 15.24 6.53 -2.20
C THR A 25 14.11 5.70 -1.60
N LEU A 26 13.03 6.35 -1.18
CA LEU A 26 11.85 5.66 -0.66
C LEU A 26 11.19 4.81 -1.73
N SER A 27 11.07 5.32 -2.95
CA SER A 27 10.53 4.57 -4.07
C SER A 27 11.35 3.31 -4.36
N LEU A 28 12.67 3.43 -4.33
CA LEU A 28 13.57 2.29 -4.51
C LEU A 28 13.39 1.25 -3.41
N ALA A 29 13.35 1.67 -2.14
CA ALA A 29 13.16 0.77 -1.01
C ALA A 29 11.83 0.00 -1.11
N LEU A 30 10.75 0.69 -1.46
CA LEU A 30 9.44 0.06 -1.65
C LEU A 30 9.47 -0.94 -2.82
N THR A 31 10.17 -0.60 -3.88
CA THR A 31 10.32 -1.47 -5.05
C THR A 31 11.11 -2.74 -4.70
N GLU A 32 12.18 -2.61 -3.91
CA GLU A 32 12.96 -3.76 -3.44
C GLU A 32 12.09 -4.73 -2.63
N ASP A 33 11.27 -4.21 -1.71
CA ASP A 33 10.33 -5.03 -0.95
C ASP A 33 9.34 -5.75 -1.87
N THR A 34 8.86 -5.05 -2.88
CA THR A 34 7.94 -5.61 -3.86
C THR A 34 8.58 -6.77 -4.64
N LEU A 35 9.83 -6.61 -5.05
CA LEU A 35 10.55 -7.65 -5.82
C LEU A 35 10.77 -8.94 -5.04
N LYS A 36 10.75 -8.89 -3.72
CA LYS A 36 10.78 -10.09 -2.87
C LYS A 36 9.45 -10.85 -2.90
N ASN A 37 8.42 -10.27 -3.47
CA ASN A 37 7.05 -10.80 -3.51
C ASN A 37 6.56 -11.03 -4.95
N GLN A 38 7.40 -11.65 -5.78
CA GLN A 38 7.15 -11.91 -7.19
C GLN A 38 5.80 -12.61 -7.46
N ARG A 39 5.42 -13.51 -6.58
CA ARG A 39 4.15 -14.24 -6.68
C ARG A 39 2.97 -13.26 -6.77
N TRP A 40 2.95 -12.27 -5.88
CA TRP A 40 1.83 -11.31 -5.82
C TRP A 40 1.86 -10.35 -6.99
N LEU A 41 3.03 -9.96 -7.45
CA LEU A 41 3.19 -9.18 -8.66
C LEU A 41 2.56 -9.88 -9.86
N SER A 42 2.87 -11.16 -10.01
CA SER A 42 2.37 -11.98 -11.09
C SER A 42 0.85 -12.17 -11.01
N ASN A 43 0.36 -12.48 -9.80
CA ASN A 43 -1.07 -12.73 -9.59
C ASN A 43 -1.95 -11.51 -9.85
N PHE A 44 -1.46 -10.32 -9.54
CA PHE A 44 -2.23 -9.07 -9.66
C PHE A 44 -1.77 -8.18 -10.83
N ALA A 45 -0.95 -8.69 -11.73
CA ALA A 45 -0.40 -7.92 -12.85
C ALA A 45 -1.47 -7.24 -13.71
N GLU A 46 -2.64 -7.84 -13.84
CA GLU A 46 -3.75 -7.26 -14.62
C GLU A 46 -4.26 -5.94 -14.06
N LEU A 47 -3.99 -5.66 -12.79
CA LEU A 47 -4.44 -4.41 -12.13
C LEU A 47 -3.46 -3.25 -12.30
N GLU A 48 -2.24 -3.49 -12.77
CA GLU A 48 -1.18 -2.48 -12.81
C GLU A 48 -1.58 -1.20 -13.55
N ASP A 49 -2.24 -1.33 -14.70
CA ASP A 49 -2.65 -0.20 -15.53
C ASP A 49 -4.00 0.42 -15.12
N LYS A 50 -4.65 -0.13 -14.11
CA LYS A 50 -5.99 0.28 -13.68
C LYS A 50 -5.97 1.06 -12.37
N VAL A 51 -4.85 1.06 -11.66
CA VAL A 51 -4.70 1.71 -10.36
C VAL A 51 -3.56 2.73 -10.38
N ASP A 52 -3.64 3.75 -9.54
CA ASP A 52 -2.50 4.64 -9.30
C ASP A 52 -1.46 3.91 -8.45
N PHE A 53 -1.92 3.23 -7.41
CA PHE A 53 -1.11 2.27 -6.67
C PHE A 53 -1.98 1.16 -6.10
N LEU A 54 -1.35 0.02 -5.84
CA LEU A 54 -1.99 -1.15 -5.23
C LEU A 54 -1.10 -1.69 -4.13
N LEU A 55 -1.66 -1.92 -2.97
CA LEU A 55 -0.94 -2.58 -1.90
C LEU A 55 -1.65 -3.87 -1.47
N ILE A 56 -0.85 -4.82 -1.01
CA ILE A 56 -1.31 -6.05 -0.36
C ILE A 56 -0.93 -5.98 1.11
N TYR A 57 -1.82 -6.40 1.99
CA TYR A 57 -1.61 -6.24 3.42
C TYR A 57 -2.27 -7.39 4.22
N GLY A 58 -2.14 -7.30 5.53
CA GLY A 58 -2.78 -8.24 6.44
C GLY A 58 -2.03 -9.55 6.62
N SER A 59 -2.73 -10.56 7.11
CA SER A 59 -2.13 -11.84 7.48
C SER A 59 -1.50 -12.58 6.31
N ILE A 60 -1.92 -12.33 5.08
CA ILE A 60 -1.36 -13.00 3.90
C ILE A 60 0.13 -12.72 3.72
N ILE A 61 0.62 -11.56 4.17
CA ILE A 61 2.04 -11.22 4.07
C ILE A 61 2.85 -11.79 5.24
N HIS A 62 2.25 -11.87 6.43
CA HIS A 62 2.95 -12.33 7.64
C HIS A 62 2.86 -13.83 7.86
N SER A 63 1.71 -14.43 7.57
CA SER A 63 1.45 -15.85 7.78
C SER A 63 0.65 -16.43 6.60
N PRO A 64 1.27 -16.55 5.42
CA PRO A 64 0.55 -16.93 4.19
C PRO A 64 -0.19 -18.26 4.27
N LYS A 65 0.34 -19.22 5.01
CA LYS A 65 -0.29 -20.54 5.15
C LYS A 65 -1.54 -20.51 6.02
N GLU A 66 -1.56 -19.63 7.02
CA GLU A 66 -2.65 -19.53 8.00
C GLU A 66 -3.69 -18.51 7.60
N ALA A 67 -3.35 -17.58 6.71
CA ALA A 67 -4.27 -16.54 6.26
C ALA A 67 -5.46 -17.14 5.51
N ASN A 68 -6.66 -16.64 5.80
CA ASN A 68 -7.89 -17.08 5.13
C ASN A 68 -8.16 -16.27 3.86
N ASP A 69 -7.73 -15.04 3.84
CA ASP A 69 -8.05 -14.06 2.80
C ASP A 69 -6.81 -13.39 2.24
N ILE A 70 -6.95 -12.78 1.07
CA ILE A 70 -5.95 -11.93 0.44
C ILE A 70 -6.51 -10.52 0.43
N ASP A 71 -5.94 -9.65 1.26
CA ASP A 71 -6.41 -8.27 1.39
C ASP A 71 -5.58 -7.34 0.51
N ILE A 72 -6.27 -6.64 -0.39
CA ILE A 72 -5.64 -5.64 -1.27
C ILE A 72 -6.37 -4.30 -1.18
N LEU A 73 -5.62 -3.23 -1.39
CA LEU A 73 -6.14 -1.87 -1.35
C LEU A 73 -5.57 -1.10 -2.54
N GLY A 74 -6.46 -0.52 -3.34
CA GLY A 74 -6.08 0.25 -4.52
C GLY A 74 -6.56 1.69 -4.45
N LEU A 75 -5.76 2.60 -4.98
CA LEU A 75 -6.16 3.97 -5.24
C LEU A 75 -6.37 4.14 -6.74
N THR A 76 -7.53 4.67 -7.10
CA THR A 76 -7.91 4.83 -8.51
C THR A 76 -9.02 5.87 -8.67
N ASN A 77 -9.47 6.08 -9.88
CA ASN A 77 -10.64 6.90 -10.19
C ASN A 77 -11.92 6.05 -10.25
N LYS A 78 -13.05 6.64 -9.94
CA LYS A 78 -14.35 5.93 -9.94
C LYS A 78 -14.65 5.24 -11.27
N ASN A 79 -14.25 5.83 -12.39
CA ASN A 79 -14.50 5.26 -13.71
C ASN A 79 -13.74 3.95 -13.96
N LYS A 80 -12.79 3.59 -13.11
CA LYS A 80 -12.03 2.34 -13.19
C LYS A 80 -12.58 1.24 -12.28
N PHE A 81 -13.48 1.55 -11.37
CA PHE A 81 -13.97 0.59 -10.37
C PHE A 81 -14.56 -0.68 -10.99
N LEU A 82 -15.37 -0.54 -12.03
CA LEU A 82 -15.98 -1.71 -12.69
C LEU A 82 -14.93 -2.58 -13.37
N GLU A 83 -13.98 -1.98 -14.07
CA GLU A 83 -12.88 -2.72 -14.69
C GLU A 83 -12.05 -3.50 -13.67
N ILE A 84 -11.79 -2.87 -12.53
CA ILE A 84 -11.07 -3.49 -11.42
C ILE A 84 -11.84 -4.67 -10.84
N GLU A 85 -13.15 -4.50 -10.62
CA GLU A 85 -14.00 -5.60 -10.14
C GLU A 85 -13.97 -6.80 -11.08
N GLU A 86 -14.07 -6.55 -12.38
CA GLU A 86 -14.01 -7.60 -13.38
C GLU A 86 -12.67 -8.32 -13.40
N SER A 87 -11.58 -7.56 -13.30
CA SER A 87 -10.22 -8.12 -13.22
C SER A 87 -10.06 -8.96 -11.95
N ILE A 88 -10.56 -8.48 -10.81
CA ILE A 88 -10.51 -9.22 -9.55
C ILE A 88 -11.28 -10.53 -9.64
N LYS A 89 -12.44 -10.53 -10.29
CA LYS A 89 -13.21 -11.77 -10.51
C LYS A 89 -12.42 -12.79 -11.32
N LYS A 90 -11.69 -12.36 -12.33
CA LYS A 90 -10.81 -13.24 -13.12
C LYS A 90 -9.66 -13.77 -12.27
N ILE A 91 -9.01 -12.91 -11.52
CA ILE A 91 -7.90 -13.29 -10.65
C ILE A 91 -8.39 -14.27 -9.57
N GLN A 92 -9.58 -14.03 -9.02
CA GLN A 92 -10.17 -14.90 -8.00
C GLN A 92 -10.27 -16.36 -8.46
N LYS A 93 -10.54 -16.58 -9.74
CA LYS A 93 -10.62 -17.94 -10.30
C LYS A 93 -9.30 -18.70 -10.20
N THR A 94 -8.18 -18.02 -10.09
CA THR A 94 -6.85 -18.60 -9.96
C THR A 94 -6.39 -18.73 -8.51
N GLN A 95 -7.16 -18.22 -7.55
CA GLN A 95 -6.80 -18.19 -6.14
C GLN A 95 -7.72 -19.07 -5.30
N ILE A 96 -7.14 -19.83 -4.38
CA ILE A 96 -7.91 -20.63 -3.42
C ILE A 96 -8.51 -19.73 -2.34
N LYS A 97 -7.73 -18.75 -1.88
CA LYS A 97 -8.15 -17.82 -0.83
C LYS A 97 -8.96 -16.69 -1.42
N LYS A 98 -9.94 -16.22 -0.66
CA LYS A 98 -10.80 -15.14 -1.10
C LYS A 98 -10.04 -13.82 -1.15
N ILE A 99 -10.23 -13.07 -2.23
CA ILE A 99 -9.67 -11.73 -2.38
C ILE A 99 -10.66 -10.71 -1.81
N HIS A 100 -10.22 -9.95 -0.83
CA HIS A 100 -10.92 -8.79 -0.31
C HIS A 100 -10.27 -7.54 -0.89
N ALA A 101 -10.96 -6.87 -1.78
CA ALA A 101 -10.42 -5.68 -2.45
C ALA A 101 -11.16 -4.44 -1.98
N LEU A 102 -10.39 -3.46 -1.51
CA LEU A 102 -10.87 -2.12 -1.21
C LEU A 102 -10.30 -1.15 -2.25
N ASN A 103 -11.18 -0.42 -2.91
CA ASN A 103 -10.78 0.58 -3.89
C ASN A 103 -11.26 1.96 -3.44
N PHE A 104 -10.36 2.91 -3.45
CA PHE A 104 -10.64 4.27 -3.00
C PHE A 104 -10.26 5.27 -4.08
N THR A 105 -11.05 6.34 -4.16
CA THR A 105 -10.61 7.57 -4.83
C THR A 105 -9.64 8.31 -3.90
N PRO A 106 -8.85 9.26 -4.42
CA PRO A 106 -7.97 10.07 -3.56
C PRO A 106 -8.71 10.75 -2.40
N ALA A 107 -9.90 11.29 -2.64
CA ALA A 107 -10.70 11.94 -1.60
C ALA A 107 -11.15 10.95 -0.52
N GLU A 108 -11.65 9.79 -0.93
CA GLU A 108 -12.06 8.73 0.01
C GLU A 108 -10.89 8.23 0.85
N PHE A 109 -9.74 8.04 0.22
CA PHE A 109 -8.53 7.58 0.89
C PHE A 109 -8.07 8.59 1.96
N LYS A 110 -8.05 9.87 1.62
CA LYS A 110 -7.74 10.95 2.59
C LYS A 110 -8.72 10.95 3.75
N GLY A 111 -10.01 10.74 3.46
CA GLY A 111 -11.04 10.64 4.50
C GLY A 111 -10.80 9.48 5.45
N GLU A 112 -10.37 8.32 4.94
CA GLU A 112 -10.04 7.16 5.77
C GLU A 112 -8.82 7.40 6.67
N LEU A 113 -7.83 8.16 6.19
CA LEU A 113 -6.65 8.52 6.99
C LEU A 113 -6.99 9.42 8.17
N GLU A 114 -8.06 10.19 8.09
CA GLU A 114 -8.53 11.05 9.17
C GLU A 114 -9.30 10.30 10.26
N LYS A 115 -9.74 9.08 9.96
CA LYS A 115 -10.49 8.24 10.90
C LYS A 115 -9.52 7.39 11.74
N PRO A 116 -9.90 7.03 12.98
CA PRO A 116 -9.10 6.13 13.81
C PRO A 116 -9.27 4.67 13.39
N ASN A 117 -9.03 4.37 12.13
CA ASN A 117 -9.14 3.02 11.57
C ASN A 117 -7.77 2.34 11.61
N LYS A 118 -7.58 1.51 12.64
CA LYS A 118 -6.30 0.81 12.84
C LYS A 118 -5.93 -0.12 11.70
N VAL A 119 -6.90 -0.82 11.15
CA VAL A 119 -6.68 -1.77 10.05
C VAL A 119 -6.15 -1.04 8.82
N PHE A 120 -6.78 0.07 8.49
CA PHE A 120 -6.38 0.92 7.35
C PHE A 120 -4.99 1.50 7.53
N ILE A 121 -4.71 2.04 8.72
CA ILE A 121 -3.40 2.62 9.03
C ILE A 121 -2.31 1.56 9.04
N ASP A 122 -2.59 0.38 9.59
CA ASP A 122 -1.66 -0.74 9.58
C ASP A 122 -1.36 -1.20 8.14
N ALA A 123 -2.38 -1.27 7.30
CA ALA A 123 -2.22 -1.60 5.88
C ALA A 123 -1.24 -0.65 5.19
N ILE A 124 -1.36 0.65 5.45
CA ILE A 124 -0.49 1.67 4.88
C ILE A 124 0.94 1.57 5.40
N LYS A 125 1.10 1.30 6.69
CA LYS A 125 2.41 1.23 7.33
C LYS A 125 3.17 -0.04 7.01
N ASN A 126 2.48 -1.17 6.98
CA ASN A 126 3.10 -2.50 6.93
C ASN A 126 2.80 -3.28 5.66
N GLY A 127 1.91 -2.77 4.81
CA GLY A 127 1.59 -3.40 3.54
C GLY A 127 2.73 -3.28 2.54
N ILE A 128 2.65 -4.10 1.50
CA ILE A 128 3.60 -4.09 0.39
C ILE A 128 2.96 -3.38 -0.80
N ILE A 129 3.64 -2.37 -1.33
CA ILE A 129 3.16 -1.65 -2.51
C ILE A 129 3.54 -2.46 -3.75
N LEU A 130 2.58 -3.16 -4.31
CA LEU A 130 2.82 -3.98 -5.50
C LEU A 130 3.06 -3.13 -6.74
N PHE A 131 2.25 -2.10 -6.94
CA PHE A 131 2.34 -1.22 -8.10
C PHE A 131 2.21 0.23 -7.67
N GLY A 132 2.91 1.12 -8.39
CA GLY A 132 2.76 2.55 -8.21
C GLY A 132 3.51 3.12 -7.01
N GLN A 133 4.70 2.63 -6.71
CA GLN A 133 5.50 3.10 -5.58
C GLN A 133 5.74 4.61 -5.60
N GLU A 134 6.10 5.18 -6.74
CA GLU A 134 6.30 6.62 -6.85
C GLU A 134 5.00 7.41 -6.63
N LYS A 135 3.91 6.94 -7.21
CA LYS A 135 2.60 7.58 -7.05
C LYS A 135 2.12 7.50 -5.60
N PHE A 136 2.37 6.38 -4.93
CA PHE A 136 2.08 6.22 -3.51
C PHE A 136 2.82 7.27 -2.67
N ILE A 137 4.11 7.42 -2.90
CA ILE A 137 4.95 8.38 -2.16
C ILE A 137 4.48 9.81 -2.43
N LYS A 138 4.22 10.18 -3.68
CA LYS A 138 3.70 11.49 -4.03
C LYS A 138 2.35 11.77 -3.36
N PHE A 139 1.49 10.76 -3.31
CA PHE A 139 0.20 10.87 -2.66
C PHE A 139 0.34 11.10 -1.14
N ILE A 140 1.16 10.31 -0.47
CA ILE A 140 1.42 10.46 0.97
C ILE A 140 2.03 11.83 1.27
N LYS A 141 2.97 12.27 0.43
CA LYS A 141 3.58 13.59 0.52
C LYS A 141 2.55 14.73 0.42
N SER A 142 1.51 14.53 -0.39
CA SER A 142 0.46 15.54 -0.61
C SER A 142 -0.50 15.70 0.56
N ILE A 143 -0.49 14.77 1.52
CA ILE A 143 -1.41 14.80 2.66
C ILE A 143 -0.92 15.85 3.67
N PRO A 144 -1.79 16.79 4.10
CA PRO A 144 -1.41 17.77 5.10
C PRO A 144 -1.00 17.11 6.41
N ARG A 145 0.11 17.56 6.97
CA ARG A 145 0.54 17.12 8.30
C ARG A 145 -0.21 17.93 9.36
N LYS A 146 -0.68 17.23 10.35
CA LYS A 146 -1.27 17.87 11.53
C LYS A 146 -0.22 18.11 12.60
#